data_37c79f0dbbcba951b76065324042b5aa
#
_entry.id   37c79f0dbbcba951b76065324042b5aa
#
_cell.length_a   1.000
_cell.length_b   1.000
_cell.length_c   1.000
_cell.angle_alpha   90.00
_cell.angle_beta   90.00
_cell.angle_gamma   90.00
#
_symmetry.space_group_name_H-M   'P 1'
#
loop_
_entity.id
_entity.type
_entity.pdbx_description
1 polymer ?
#
loop_
_entity_poly.entity_id
_entity_poly.type
_entity_poly.pdbx_seq_one_letter_code
_entity_poly.pdbx_strand_id
1 'polypeptide(L)'
;IQTKDFSWEITANATYNKNEITELIGEEGYFVPTGGISAGTGGNCQAHSVGHPASSFYVFQQVYDKAGNPIEGAYVDRNGDGIINQDDKYFYKSPAAPWTAGLSSKIIWKNWDFGFSLRANFNNYVYNDLEAGSSNVNKGYLYRLGFLSNVPTMSVEKGWQTNDNVLSDYFVQNATFLKCDNITLGYSFDKLFGSKLGGRIYGAVTNVFTITNYKGIDPEVFGGIDNNLYPRPFTAQLGLTLNF
;
A
#
# COMPACT_ATOMS: atom_id res chain seq x y z
N ILE A 1 9.71 -29.59 13.03
CA ILE A 1 10.32 -30.91 12.73
C ILE A 1 11.80 -30.82 13.08
N GLN A 2 12.31 -31.80 13.84
CA GLN A 2 13.71 -31.83 14.23
C GLN A 2 14.26 -33.26 14.14
N THR A 3 15.39 -33.40 13.48
CA THR A 3 16.20 -34.62 13.42
C THR A 3 17.66 -34.27 13.72
N LYS A 4 18.59 -35.27 13.67
CA LYS A 4 20.01 -35.00 13.97
C LYS A 4 20.65 -33.97 13.02
N ASP A 5 20.30 -34.02 11.73
CA ASP A 5 20.94 -33.20 10.68
C ASP A 5 19.96 -32.21 10.00
N PHE A 6 18.69 -32.17 10.44
CA PHE A 6 17.66 -31.32 9.84
C PHE A 6 16.73 -30.76 10.89
N SER A 7 16.50 -29.46 10.83
CA SER A 7 15.48 -28.76 11.62
C SER A 7 14.66 -27.86 10.70
N TRP A 8 13.35 -27.91 10.86
CA TRP A 8 12.42 -27.04 10.14
C TRP A 8 11.41 -26.44 11.12
N GLU A 9 11.42 -25.13 11.20
CA GLU A 9 10.51 -24.32 12.00
C GLU A 9 9.64 -23.49 11.08
N ILE A 10 8.34 -23.50 11.32
CA ILE A 10 7.36 -22.63 10.66
C ILE A 10 6.59 -21.92 11.73
N THR A 11 6.47 -20.61 11.60
CA THR A 11 5.61 -19.79 12.43
C THR A 11 4.62 -19.05 11.54
N ALA A 12 3.32 -19.18 11.84
CA ALA A 12 2.26 -18.49 11.13
C ALA A 12 1.35 -17.77 12.12
N ASN A 13 0.87 -16.62 11.73
CA ASN A 13 -0.15 -15.87 12.47
C ASN A 13 -1.17 -15.30 11.49
N ALA A 14 -2.37 -15.08 11.99
CA ALA A 14 -3.43 -14.37 11.28
C ALA A 14 -4.22 -13.55 12.30
N THR A 15 -4.59 -12.34 11.91
CA THR A 15 -5.36 -11.44 12.78
C THR A 15 -6.53 -10.90 11.98
N TYR A 16 -7.70 -10.90 12.59
CA TYR A 16 -8.87 -10.18 12.13
C TYR A 16 -9.13 -8.98 13.05
N ASN A 17 -9.29 -7.82 12.46
CA ASN A 17 -9.60 -6.59 13.17
C ASN A 17 -10.74 -5.85 12.47
N LYS A 18 -11.72 -5.40 13.24
CA LYS A 18 -12.79 -4.51 12.81
C LYS A 18 -12.87 -3.37 13.82
N ASN A 19 -12.82 -2.15 13.33
CA ASN A 19 -13.08 -0.97 14.16
C ASN A 19 -14.30 -0.24 13.61
N GLU A 20 -14.97 0.48 14.51
CA GLU A 20 -16.13 1.30 14.21
C GLU A 20 -16.20 2.44 15.23
N ILE A 21 -16.42 3.65 14.77
CA ILE A 21 -16.62 4.80 15.65
C ILE A 21 -18.05 4.74 16.18
N THR A 22 -18.20 4.60 17.47
CA THR A 22 -19.50 4.49 18.12
C THR A 22 -20.06 5.83 18.60
N GLU A 23 -19.19 6.79 18.85
CA GLU A 23 -19.57 8.11 19.33
C GLU A 23 -18.57 9.17 18.88
N LEU A 24 -19.08 10.36 18.53
CA LEU A 24 -18.32 11.58 18.30
C LEU A 24 -18.99 12.72 19.07
N ILE A 25 -18.20 13.67 19.56
CA ILE A 25 -18.72 14.88 20.19
C ILE A 25 -19.25 15.80 19.08
N GLY A 26 -20.57 16.04 19.07
CA GLY A 26 -21.21 16.87 18.05
C GLY A 26 -22.70 16.54 17.91
N GLU A 27 -23.34 17.16 16.93
CA GLU A 27 -24.72 16.90 16.56
C GLU A 27 -24.86 15.61 15.74
N GLU A 28 -26.07 15.09 15.60
CA GLU A 28 -26.34 13.93 14.74
C GLU A 28 -25.91 14.21 13.29
N GLY A 29 -25.20 13.25 12.69
CA GLY A 29 -24.63 13.41 11.35
C GLY A 29 -23.29 14.17 11.30
N TYR A 30 -22.76 14.60 12.46
CA TYR A 30 -21.45 15.25 12.51
C TYR A 30 -20.34 14.29 12.08
N PHE A 31 -19.40 14.80 11.29
CA PHE A 31 -18.18 14.09 10.91
C PHE A 31 -16.96 15.00 10.99
N VAL A 32 -15.80 14.42 11.23
CA VAL A 32 -14.52 15.13 11.28
C VAL A 32 -13.74 14.83 10.01
N PRO A 33 -13.55 15.80 9.10
CA PRO A 33 -12.70 15.63 7.92
C PRO A 33 -11.27 15.30 8.32
N THR A 34 -10.66 14.33 7.62
CA THR A 34 -9.28 13.88 7.83
C THR A 34 -8.67 13.41 6.50
N GLY A 35 -7.44 12.95 6.50
CA GLY A 35 -6.82 12.44 5.30
C GLY A 35 -6.55 13.52 4.26
N GLY A 36 -5.70 14.48 4.61
CA GLY A 36 -5.31 15.56 3.68
C GLY A 36 -4.57 15.00 2.46
N ILE A 37 -4.95 15.49 1.28
CA ILE A 37 -4.35 15.15 -0.02
C ILE A 37 -3.60 16.33 -0.59
N SER A 38 -2.61 16.09 -1.45
CA SER A 38 -1.86 17.11 -2.18
C SER A 38 -2.38 17.32 -3.61
N ALA A 39 -3.18 16.40 -4.12
CA ALA A 39 -3.79 16.51 -5.43
C ALA A 39 -4.79 17.69 -5.51
N GLY A 40 -4.94 18.25 -6.71
CA GLY A 40 -5.87 19.35 -6.95
C GLY A 40 -5.47 20.63 -6.23
N THR A 41 -6.41 21.21 -5.48
CA THR A 41 -6.23 22.37 -4.60
C THR A 41 -6.00 21.97 -3.13
N GLY A 42 -5.79 20.69 -2.89
CA GLY A 42 -5.81 20.06 -1.58
C GLY A 42 -7.24 19.68 -1.16
N GLY A 43 -7.37 19.23 0.06
CA GLY A 43 -8.65 18.81 0.64
C GLY A 43 -8.51 17.55 1.45
N ASN A 44 -9.62 17.02 1.91
CA ASN A 44 -9.68 15.80 2.69
C ASN A 44 -10.46 14.72 1.92
N CYS A 45 -9.86 13.53 1.78
CA CYS A 45 -10.49 12.39 1.14
C CYS A 45 -11.00 11.35 2.15
N GLN A 46 -10.84 11.59 3.44
CA GLN A 46 -11.29 10.73 4.53
C GLN A 46 -12.10 11.52 5.55
N ALA A 47 -12.87 10.82 6.36
CA ALA A 47 -13.53 11.40 7.52
C ALA A 47 -13.72 10.36 8.64
N HIS A 48 -13.85 10.86 9.89
CA HIS A 48 -14.37 10.12 11.00
C HIS A 48 -15.86 10.39 11.13
N SER A 49 -16.68 9.36 11.18
CA SER A 49 -18.13 9.44 11.39
C SER A 49 -18.62 8.24 12.19
N VAL A 50 -19.66 8.44 12.96
CA VAL A 50 -20.33 7.36 13.71
C VAL A 50 -20.86 6.30 12.75
N GLY A 51 -20.73 5.02 13.12
CA GLY A 51 -21.13 3.88 12.29
C GLY A 51 -20.13 3.48 11.21
N HIS A 52 -19.00 4.19 11.10
CA HIS A 52 -17.95 3.91 10.11
C HIS A 52 -16.60 3.61 10.77
N PRO A 53 -15.73 2.81 10.13
CA PRO A 53 -14.34 2.69 10.53
C PRO A 53 -13.63 4.04 10.56
N ALA A 54 -12.67 4.18 11.48
CA ALA A 54 -11.83 5.37 11.53
C ALA A 54 -11.12 5.62 10.19
N SER A 55 -11.05 6.89 9.78
CA SER A 55 -10.44 7.34 8.52
C SER A 55 -11.04 6.70 7.28
N SER A 56 -12.33 6.38 7.28
CA SER A 56 -13.04 5.92 6.09
C SER A 56 -12.96 6.95 4.97
N PHE A 57 -12.79 6.49 3.73
CA PHE A 57 -12.76 7.40 2.58
C PHE A 57 -14.13 8.03 2.37
N TYR A 58 -14.15 9.36 2.28
CA TYR A 58 -15.34 10.19 2.07
C TYR A 58 -15.16 10.96 0.77
N VAL A 59 -15.71 10.40 -0.31
CA VAL A 59 -15.40 10.76 -1.70
C VAL A 59 -16.64 10.75 -2.57
N PHE A 60 -16.54 11.31 -3.79
CA PHE A 60 -17.60 11.23 -4.80
C PHE A 60 -17.58 9.87 -5.49
N GLN A 61 -18.75 9.39 -5.86
CA GLN A 61 -18.90 8.18 -6.68
C GLN A 61 -18.69 8.54 -8.16
N GLN A 62 -17.71 7.88 -8.79
CA GLN A 62 -17.38 8.07 -10.20
C GLN A 62 -18.46 7.55 -11.12
N VAL A 63 -18.76 8.30 -12.19
CA VAL A 63 -19.58 7.82 -13.32
C VAL A 63 -18.68 7.21 -14.40
N TYR A 64 -19.11 6.07 -14.95
CA TYR A 64 -18.39 5.34 -16.00
C TYR A 64 -19.21 5.30 -17.28
N ASP A 65 -18.51 5.31 -18.41
CA ASP A 65 -19.13 5.05 -19.72
C ASP A 65 -19.52 3.57 -19.89
N LYS A 66 -20.18 3.24 -21.01
CA LYS A 66 -20.59 1.86 -21.34
C LYS A 66 -19.41 0.89 -21.52
N ALA A 67 -18.22 1.39 -21.76
CA ALA A 67 -16.98 0.62 -21.91
C ALA A 67 -16.25 0.43 -20.56
N GLY A 68 -16.77 1.03 -19.47
CA GLY A 68 -16.16 0.98 -18.13
C GLY A 68 -15.06 2.02 -17.93
N ASN A 69 -14.93 3.04 -18.77
CA ASN A 69 -14.00 4.12 -18.56
C ASN A 69 -14.62 5.20 -17.66
N PRO A 70 -13.88 5.76 -16.70
CA PRO A 70 -14.34 6.86 -15.88
C PRO A 70 -14.49 8.13 -16.74
N ILE A 71 -15.63 8.78 -16.61
CA ILE A 71 -15.94 10.03 -17.32
C ILE A 71 -15.36 11.18 -16.50
N GLU A 72 -14.56 12.04 -17.13
CA GLU A 72 -13.92 13.18 -16.47
C GLU A 72 -14.97 14.13 -15.87
N GLY A 73 -14.78 14.48 -14.57
CA GLY A 73 -15.64 15.41 -13.84
C GLY A 73 -17.09 14.97 -13.61
N ALA A 74 -17.41 13.71 -13.95
CA ALA A 74 -18.78 13.21 -13.79
C ALA A 74 -18.92 12.37 -12.52
N TYR A 75 -19.80 12.81 -11.64
CA TYR A 75 -20.12 12.13 -10.39
C TYR A 75 -21.61 11.77 -10.33
N VAL A 76 -21.91 10.76 -9.53
CA VAL A 76 -23.29 10.37 -9.28
C VAL A 76 -23.93 11.39 -8.34
N ASP A 77 -25.06 11.97 -8.78
CA ASP A 77 -25.97 12.73 -7.94
C ASP A 77 -26.68 11.75 -6.98
N ARG A 78 -26.21 11.71 -5.74
CA ARG A 78 -26.67 10.71 -4.78
C ARG A 78 -27.94 11.13 -4.03
N ASN A 79 -28.13 12.43 -3.86
CA ASN A 79 -29.31 12.98 -3.20
C ASN A 79 -30.44 13.28 -4.21
N GLY A 80 -30.16 13.30 -5.54
CA GLY A 80 -31.14 13.48 -6.61
C GLY A 80 -31.63 14.92 -6.77
N ASP A 81 -30.86 15.91 -6.31
CA ASP A 81 -31.25 17.32 -6.38
C ASP A 81 -30.83 18.01 -7.70
N GLY A 82 -30.08 17.31 -8.56
CA GLY A 82 -29.56 17.80 -9.84
C GLY A 82 -28.32 18.67 -9.75
N ILE A 83 -27.70 18.78 -8.56
CA ILE A 83 -26.53 19.62 -8.31
C ILE A 83 -25.43 18.76 -7.64
N ILE A 84 -24.31 18.56 -8.30
CA ILE A 84 -23.17 17.85 -7.70
C ILE A 84 -22.43 18.75 -6.71
N ASN A 85 -22.51 18.41 -5.43
CA ASN A 85 -21.89 19.15 -4.35
C ASN A 85 -21.40 18.22 -3.20
N GLN A 86 -21.04 18.78 -2.02
CA GLN A 86 -20.51 17.99 -0.91
C GLN A 86 -21.50 16.97 -0.36
N ASP A 87 -22.80 17.15 -0.58
CA ASP A 87 -23.87 16.27 -0.10
C ASP A 87 -23.97 14.97 -0.91
N ASP A 88 -23.29 14.91 -2.09
CA ASP A 88 -23.15 13.71 -2.92
C ASP A 88 -21.98 12.82 -2.54
N LYS A 89 -21.14 13.26 -1.61
CA LYS A 89 -20.08 12.41 -1.08
C LYS A 89 -20.63 11.29 -0.22
N TYR A 90 -19.89 10.19 -0.19
CA TYR A 90 -20.28 9.04 0.60
C TYR A 90 -19.08 8.33 1.24
N PHE A 91 -19.35 7.58 2.30
CA PHE A 91 -18.35 6.70 2.90
C PHE A 91 -18.21 5.45 2.04
N TYR A 92 -17.02 5.25 1.50
CA TYR A 92 -16.77 4.17 0.54
C TYR A 92 -16.06 2.98 1.18
N LYS A 93 -14.78 3.07 1.44
CA LYS A 93 -13.91 2.02 1.97
C LYS A 93 -13.07 2.56 3.13
N SER A 94 -12.30 1.66 3.76
CA SER A 94 -11.40 2.02 4.86
C SER A 94 -9.94 1.65 4.52
N PRO A 95 -8.94 2.43 4.99
CA PRO A 95 -7.53 2.10 4.81
C PRO A 95 -7.09 0.89 5.64
N ALA A 96 -7.77 0.58 6.74
CA ALA A 96 -7.39 -0.51 7.62
C ALA A 96 -7.67 -1.87 6.99
N ALA A 97 -6.67 -2.75 7.00
CA ALA A 97 -6.85 -4.14 6.59
C ALA A 97 -7.67 -4.89 7.65
N PRO A 98 -8.84 -5.47 7.30
CA PRO A 98 -9.56 -6.32 8.24
C PRO A 98 -8.83 -7.63 8.53
N TRP A 99 -8.04 -8.12 7.60
CA TRP A 99 -7.25 -9.33 7.77
C TRP A 99 -5.78 -9.05 7.50
N THR A 100 -4.94 -9.50 8.43
CA THR A 100 -3.49 -9.52 8.27
C THR A 100 -2.95 -10.91 8.54
N ALA A 101 -1.90 -11.32 7.84
CA ALA A 101 -1.26 -12.62 8.02
C ALA A 101 0.25 -12.49 7.96
N GLY A 102 0.92 -13.34 8.73
CA GLY A 102 2.37 -13.47 8.71
C GLY A 102 2.78 -14.94 8.64
N LEU A 103 3.84 -15.22 7.91
CA LEU A 103 4.46 -16.54 7.82
C LEU A 103 5.97 -16.37 7.83
N SER A 104 6.65 -17.06 8.74
CA SER A 104 8.10 -17.21 8.69
C SER A 104 8.49 -18.67 8.70
N SER A 105 9.56 -18.99 8.02
CA SER A 105 10.12 -20.34 7.97
C SER A 105 11.62 -20.29 8.13
N LYS A 106 12.15 -21.24 8.91
CA LYS A 106 13.58 -21.44 9.09
C LYS A 106 13.90 -22.91 8.91
N ILE A 107 14.82 -23.20 8.02
CA ILE A 107 15.33 -24.53 7.74
C ILE A 107 16.79 -24.55 8.09
N ILE A 108 17.23 -25.56 8.83
CA ILE A 108 18.64 -25.88 9.07
C ILE A 108 18.85 -27.31 8.56
N TRP A 109 19.79 -27.47 7.65
CA TRP A 109 20.20 -28.78 7.11
C TRP A 109 21.71 -28.89 7.16
N LYS A 110 22.18 -29.71 8.11
CA LYS A 110 23.62 -29.82 8.40
C LYS A 110 24.22 -28.42 8.66
N ASN A 111 25.09 -27.98 7.78
CA ASN A 111 25.79 -26.70 7.86
C ASN A 111 25.05 -25.53 7.18
N TRP A 112 23.95 -25.81 6.47
CA TRP A 112 23.16 -24.82 5.77
C TRP A 112 22.00 -24.33 6.62
N ASP A 113 21.75 -23.04 6.59
CA ASP A 113 20.55 -22.42 7.10
C ASP A 113 19.86 -21.57 6.02
N PHE A 114 18.55 -21.72 5.93
CA PHE A 114 17.70 -20.93 5.04
C PHE A 114 16.51 -20.40 5.82
N GLY A 115 16.16 -19.13 5.59
CA GLY A 115 15.00 -18.53 6.21
C GLY A 115 14.32 -17.54 5.30
N PHE A 116 13.00 -17.35 5.48
CA PHE A 116 12.24 -16.28 4.84
C PHE A 116 11.10 -15.81 5.72
N SER A 117 10.62 -14.60 5.45
CA SER A 117 9.43 -14.03 6.09
C SER A 117 8.50 -13.43 5.05
N LEU A 118 7.23 -13.81 5.16
CA LEU A 118 6.12 -13.29 4.35
C LEU A 118 5.13 -12.57 5.26
N ARG A 119 4.49 -11.53 4.73
CA ARG A 119 3.32 -10.92 5.35
C ARG A 119 2.33 -10.46 4.29
N ALA A 120 1.06 -10.43 4.67
CA ALA A 120 -0.02 -10.07 3.80
C ALA A 120 -1.06 -9.22 4.53
N ASN A 121 -1.63 -8.26 3.81
CA ASN A 121 -2.84 -7.55 4.20
C ASN A 121 -3.92 -7.81 3.15
N PHE A 122 -5.16 -7.93 3.61
CA PHE A 122 -6.28 -8.17 2.72
C PHE A 122 -7.37 -7.13 2.93
N ASN A 123 -7.92 -6.62 1.83
CA ASN A 123 -9.01 -5.65 1.81
C ASN A 123 -8.70 -4.31 2.51
N ASN A 124 -7.42 -3.92 2.56
CA ASN A 124 -7.06 -2.54 2.82
C ASN A 124 -7.19 -1.73 1.53
N TYR A 125 -7.52 -0.45 1.67
CA TYR A 125 -7.66 0.46 0.55
C TYR A 125 -6.74 1.65 0.71
N VAL A 126 -6.26 2.18 -0.40
CA VAL A 126 -5.35 3.33 -0.45
C VAL A 126 -5.87 4.32 -1.48
N TYR A 127 -5.94 5.58 -1.10
CA TYR A 127 -6.14 6.69 -2.02
C TYR A 127 -4.81 7.00 -2.71
N ASN A 128 -4.76 6.85 -4.02
CA ASN A 128 -3.58 7.10 -4.84
C ASN A 128 -3.48 8.58 -5.18
N ASP A 129 -2.97 9.38 -4.23
CA ASP A 129 -2.86 10.84 -4.34
C ASP A 129 -1.86 11.26 -5.42
N LEU A 130 -0.84 10.45 -5.68
CA LEU A 130 0.12 10.69 -6.74
C LEU A 130 -0.54 10.60 -8.12
N GLU A 131 -1.34 9.55 -8.35
CA GLU A 131 -2.08 9.36 -9.60
C GLU A 131 -3.15 10.45 -9.75
N ALA A 132 -3.91 10.75 -8.68
CA ALA A 132 -4.92 11.80 -8.67
C ALA A 132 -4.33 13.17 -9.01
N GLY A 133 -3.21 13.55 -8.37
CA GLY A 133 -2.52 14.82 -8.60
C GLY A 133 -1.89 14.96 -9.98
N SER A 134 -1.61 13.84 -10.65
CA SER A 134 -1.00 13.79 -11.98
C SER A 134 -1.99 13.41 -13.09
N SER A 135 -3.28 13.26 -12.77
CA SER A 135 -4.32 12.84 -13.73
C SER A 135 -4.58 13.84 -14.85
N ASN A 136 -4.36 15.12 -14.60
CA ASN A 136 -4.59 16.20 -15.56
C ASN A 136 -3.36 16.46 -16.41
N VAL A 137 -3.46 16.19 -17.73
CA VAL A 137 -2.37 16.40 -18.69
C VAL A 137 -2.05 17.87 -18.93
N ASN A 138 -3.00 18.80 -18.70
CA ASN A 138 -2.80 20.24 -18.91
C ASN A 138 -2.12 20.94 -17.72
N LYS A 139 -1.98 20.31 -16.58
CA LYS A 139 -1.48 20.95 -15.35
C LYS A 139 0.02 21.27 -15.38
N GLY A 140 0.61 21.33 -16.56
CA GLY A 140 1.98 21.73 -16.75
C GLY A 140 3.03 20.69 -16.42
N TYR A 141 2.63 19.45 -16.17
CA TYR A 141 3.58 18.36 -15.96
C TYR A 141 4.36 18.03 -17.21
N LEU A 142 3.74 18.15 -18.40
CA LEU A 142 4.42 17.98 -19.70
C LEU A 142 5.19 19.23 -20.16
N TYR A 143 4.78 20.42 -19.71
CA TYR A 143 5.29 21.71 -20.23
C TYR A 143 5.89 22.61 -19.15
N ARG A 144 6.12 22.08 -17.95
CA ARG A 144 6.59 22.91 -16.84
C ARG A 144 8.00 23.44 -17.09
N LEU A 145 8.15 24.78 -17.05
CA LEU A 145 9.43 25.47 -17.11
C LEU A 145 10.30 25.13 -18.35
N GLY A 146 9.68 24.80 -19.48
CA GLY A 146 10.41 24.56 -20.72
C GLY A 146 11.11 23.21 -20.84
N PHE A 147 10.80 22.25 -19.97
CA PHE A 147 11.26 20.87 -20.09
C PHE A 147 10.12 19.86 -19.88
N LEU A 148 10.27 18.70 -20.49
CA LEU A 148 9.34 17.58 -20.33
C LEU A 148 9.51 16.95 -18.94
N SER A 149 8.42 16.63 -18.28
CA SER A 149 8.40 15.85 -17.05
C SER A 149 7.62 14.54 -17.23
N ASN A 150 7.85 13.58 -16.33
CA ASN A 150 7.13 12.32 -16.35
C ASN A 150 5.68 12.52 -15.85
N VAL A 151 4.76 11.81 -16.50
CA VAL A 151 3.36 11.67 -16.06
C VAL A 151 2.99 10.20 -15.97
N PRO A 152 2.06 9.80 -15.10
CA PRO A 152 1.54 8.44 -15.08
C PRO A 152 0.93 8.04 -16.43
N THR A 153 1.09 6.78 -16.81
CA THR A 153 0.50 6.23 -18.05
C THR A 153 -1.00 6.50 -18.12
N MET A 154 -1.69 6.39 -16.99
CA MET A 154 -3.13 6.67 -16.89
C MET A 154 -3.49 8.09 -17.37
N SER A 155 -2.70 9.10 -17.05
CA SER A 155 -2.95 10.48 -17.47
C SER A 155 -2.94 10.62 -18.99
N VAL A 156 -2.04 9.90 -19.66
CA VAL A 156 -1.96 9.88 -21.13
C VAL A 156 -3.11 9.09 -21.74
N GLU A 157 -3.42 7.92 -21.18
CA GLU A 157 -4.50 7.05 -21.68
C GLU A 157 -5.89 7.67 -21.52
N LYS A 158 -6.15 8.35 -20.40
CA LYS A 158 -7.43 9.00 -20.12
C LYS A 158 -7.55 10.39 -20.77
N GLY A 159 -6.42 11.09 -20.92
CA GLY A 159 -6.37 12.41 -21.56
C GLY A 159 -7.15 13.49 -20.83
N TRP A 160 -7.31 13.34 -19.49
CA TRP A 160 -8.08 14.28 -18.68
C TRP A 160 -7.45 15.68 -18.66
N GLN A 161 -8.31 16.70 -18.69
CA GLN A 161 -7.92 18.09 -18.88
C GLN A 161 -8.11 18.94 -17.61
N THR A 162 -8.86 18.42 -16.62
CA THR A 162 -9.24 19.16 -15.40
C THR A 162 -8.78 18.42 -14.15
N ASN A 163 -8.95 19.05 -12.98
CA ASN A 163 -8.73 18.42 -11.67
C ASN A 163 -10.03 17.97 -10.99
N ASP A 164 -11.14 17.96 -11.72
CA ASP A 164 -12.45 17.72 -11.12
C ASP A 164 -12.64 16.30 -10.62
N ASN A 165 -11.74 15.39 -11.03
CA ASN A 165 -11.76 13.98 -10.60
C ASN A 165 -11.05 13.71 -9.26
N VAL A 166 -10.36 14.68 -8.67
CA VAL A 166 -9.42 14.46 -7.56
C VAL A 166 -10.07 13.80 -6.33
N LEU A 167 -11.32 14.09 -6.01
CA LEU A 167 -12.01 13.46 -4.88
C LEU A 167 -12.92 12.29 -5.29
N SER A 168 -12.59 11.62 -6.40
CA SER A 168 -13.30 10.45 -6.89
C SER A 168 -12.92 9.16 -6.16
N ASP A 169 -13.87 8.26 -5.96
CA ASP A 169 -13.63 6.89 -5.50
C ASP A 169 -12.77 6.07 -6.48
N TYR A 170 -12.61 6.53 -7.73
CA TYR A 170 -11.71 5.95 -8.73
C TYR A 170 -10.27 5.83 -8.22
N PHE A 171 -9.81 6.79 -7.43
CA PHE A 171 -8.47 6.79 -6.85
C PHE A 171 -8.35 5.99 -5.54
N VAL A 172 -9.46 5.52 -4.99
CA VAL A 172 -9.47 4.62 -3.82
C VAL A 172 -9.32 3.18 -4.30
N GLN A 173 -8.11 2.68 -4.32
CA GLN A 173 -7.74 1.40 -4.91
C GLN A 173 -7.59 0.32 -3.84
N ASN A 174 -7.93 -0.92 -4.18
CA ASN A 174 -7.66 -2.07 -3.31
C ASN A 174 -6.15 -2.29 -3.24
N ALA A 175 -5.61 -2.25 -2.04
CA ALA A 175 -4.18 -2.36 -1.76
C ALA A 175 -3.83 -3.68 -1.03
N THR A 176 -4.63 -4.72 -1.22
CA THR A 176 -4.28 -6.08 -0.80
C THR A 176 -2.91 -6.45 -1.33
N PHE A 177 -2.05 -7.01 -0.48
CA PHE A 177 -0.71 -7.41 -0.89
C PHE A 177 -0.21 -8.67 -0.18
N LEU A 178 0.75 -9.33 -0.83
CA LEU A 178 1.67 -10.28 -0.24
C LEU A 178 3.09 -9.77 -0.43
N LYS A 179 3.83 -9.58 0.66
CA LYS A 179 5.24 -9.15 0.66
C LYS A 179 6.15 -10.27 1.18
N CYS A 180 7.30 -10.41 0.53
CA CYS A 180 8.43 -11.12 1.09
C CYS A 180 9.42 -10.11 1.65
N ASP A 181 9.46 -10.01 2.99
CA ASP A 181 10.27 -9.00 3.67
C ASP A 181 11.75 -9.33 3.64
N ASN A 182 12.08 -10.61 3.81
CA ASN A 182 13.47 -11.06 3.77
C ASN A 182 13.61 -12.52 3.33
N ILE A 183 14.76 -12.83 2.77
CA ILE A 183 15.27 -14.19 2.53
C ILE A 183 16.71 -14.21 3.00
N THR A 184 17.11 -15.25 3.74
CA THR A 184 18.47 -15.47 4.17
C THR A 184 18.93 -16.88 3.79
N LEU A 185 20.20 -17.01 3.39
CA LEU A 185 20.86 -18.28 3.15
C LEU A 185 22.25 -18.20 3.79
N GLY A 186 22.56 -19.12 4.68
CA GLY A 186 23.85 -19.19 5.36
C GLY A 186 24.49 -20.56 5.26
N TYR A 187 25.81 -20.59 5.39
CA TYR A 187 26.60 -21.78 5.50
C TYR A 187 27.60 -21.62 6.65
N SER A 188 27.54 -22.52 7.63
CA SER A 188 28.42 -22.57 8.78
C SER A 188 29.54 -23.59 8.56
N PHE A 189 30.75 -23.28 9.00
CA PHE A 189 31.92 -24.17 8.92
C PHE A 189 32.65 -24.17 10.24
N ASP A 190 33.10 -25.35 10.70
CA ASP A 190 33.79 -25.54 11.97
C ASP A 190 35.31 -25.39 11.85
N LYS A 191 35.87 -25.71 10.67
CA LYS A 191 37.30 -25.67 10.40
C LYS A 191 37.56 -25.17 9.00
N LEU A 192 38.25 -24.06 8.86
CA LEU A 192 38.70 -23.52 7.59
C LEU A 192 40.16 -23.95 7.35
N PHE A 193 40.43 -24.65 6.25
CA PHE A 193 41.75 -25.12 5.83
C PHE A 193 42.52 -25.93 6.92
N GLY A 194 41.80 -26.71 7.74
CA GLY A 194 42.42 -27.54 8.77
C GLY A 194 42.82 -26.76 10.06
N SER A 195 42.50 -25.46 10.13
CA SER A 195 42.70 -24.61 11.31
C SER A 195 41.60 -24.80 12.36
N LYS A 196 41.72 -24.13 13.50
CA LYS A 196 40.65 -24.02 14.50
C LYS A 196 39.63 -22.92 14.16
N LEU A 197 39.81 -22.25 13.04
CA LEU A 197 38.96 -21.16 12.59
C LEU A 197 37.63 -21.68 12.09
N GLY A 198 36.57 -21.42 12.85
CA GLY A 198 35.18 -21.64 12.44
C GLY A 198 34.52 -20.36 11.97
N GLY A 199 33.32 -20.45 11.45
CA GLY A 199 32.57 -19.25 11.05
C GLY A 199 31.30 -19.55 10.25
N ARG A 200 30.69 -18.47 9.77
CA ARG A 200 29.50 -18.52 8.91
C ARG A 200 29.61 -17.48 7.81
N ILE A 201 29.38 -17.88 6.57
CA ILE A 201 29.12 -16.98 5.45
C ILE A 201 27.63 -16.97 5.17
N TYR A 202 27.06 -15.78 4.90
CA TYR A 202 25.64 -15.69 4.61
C TYR A 202 25.33 -14.60 3.60
N GLY A 203 24.27 -14.83 2.83
CA GLY A 203 23.60 -13.82 2.02
C GLY A 203 22.24 -13.52 2.62
N ALA A 204 21.85 -12.25 2.59
CA ALA A 204 20.53 -11.80 3.01
C ALA A 204 19.96 -10.81 1.98
N VAL A 205 18.68 -10.93 1.70
CA VAL A 205 17.96 -10.02 0.81
C VAL A 205 16.74 -9.50 1.55
N THR A 206 16.50 -8.19 1.49
CA THR A 206 15.32 -7.55 2.08
C THR A 206 14.49 -6.83 1.00
N ASN A 207 13.19 -6.67 1.27
CA ASN A 207 12.20 -6.19 0.30
C ASN A 207 12.25 -6.97 -1.02
N VAL A 208 12.14 -8.31 -0.91
CA VAL A 208 12.42 -9.23 -2.01
C VAL A 208 11.41 -9.08 -3.13
N PHE A 209 10.11 -9.05 -2.79
CA PHE A 209 9.03 -8.78 -3.72
C PHE A 209 7.76 -8.31 -3.00
N THR A 210 6.90 -7.66 -3.78
CA THR A 210 5.52 -7.32 -3.39
C THR A 210 4.58 -7.76 -4.51
N ILE A 211 3.60 -8.59 -4.18
CA ILE A 211 2.52 -8.98 -5.10
C ILE A 211 1.28 -8.19 -4.70
N THR A 212 0.78 -7.36 -5.60
CA THR A 212 -0.39 -6.51 -5.38
C THR A 212 -1.01 -6.10 -6.72
N ASN A 213 -2.29 -5.74 -6.71
CA ASN A 213 -2.97 -5.08 -7.83
C ASN A 213 -3.01 -3.56 -7.67
N TYR A 214 -2.50 -3.03 -6.58
CA TYR A 214 -2.39 -1.59 -6.33
C TYR A 214 -1.43 -0.95 -7.33
N LYS A 215 -1.82 0.20 -7.91
CA LYS A 215 -1.07 0.86 -8.98
C LYS A 215 -0.13 1.97 -8.49
N GLY A 216 -0.20 2.34 -7.21
CA GLY A 216 0.68 3.34 -6.61
C GLY A 216 2.04 2.76 -6.18
N ILE A 217 2.79 3.54 -5.42
CA ILE A 217 4.19 3.22 -5.04
C ILE A 217 4.26 2.08 -4.03
N ASP A 218 3.46 2.13 -2.96
CA ASP A 218 3.46 1.10 -1.91
C ASP A 218 2.01 0.82 -1.44
N PRO A 219 1.53 -0.44 -1.48
CA PRO A 219 0.22 -0.80 -0.97
C PRO A 219 0.11 -0.70 0.56
N GLU A 220 1.24 -0.58 1.26
CA GLU A 220 1.32 -0.51 2.72
C GLU A 220 1.60 0.92 3.18
N VAL A 221 0.62 1.80 2.99
CA VAL A 221 0.71 3.20 3.38
C VAL A 221 -0.01 3.41 4.71
N PHE A 222 0.69 3.95 5.69
CA PHE A 222 0.04 4.36 6.94
C PHE A 222 -1.00 5.47 6.66
N GLY A 223 -2.21 5.29 7.21
CA GLY A 223 -3.31 6.21 6.98
C GLY A 223 -4.02 6.08 5.62
N GLY A 224 -3.48 5.27 4.69
CA GLY A 224 -4.14 4.95 3.43
C GLY A 224 -4.10 6.04 2.37
N ILE A 225 -3.15 6.98 2.42
CA ILE A 225 -2.96 8.01 1.40
C ILE A 225 -1.54 7.92 0.86
N ASP A 226 -1.42 7.54 -0.43
CA ASP A 226 -0.13 7.39 -1.11
C ASP A 226 0.30 8.73 -1.72
N ASN A 227 0.96 9.55 -0.89
CA ASN A 227 1.53 10.82 -1.30
C ASN A 227 3.01 10.90 -0.91
N ASN A 228 3.87 11.27 -1.84
CA ASN A 228 5.31 11.52 -1.62
C ASN A 228 6.06 10.40 -0.87
N LEU A 229 5.68 9.15 -1.04
CA LEU A 229 6.38 8.01 -0.46
C LEU A 229 7.68 7.74 -1.19
N TYR A 230 8.73 7.47 -0.43
CA TYR A 230 9.96 6.94 -1.00
C TYR A 230 9.84 5.43 -1.15
N PRO A 231 10.05 4.85 -2.35
CA PRO A 231 9.97 3.40 -2.55
C PRO A 231 10.97 2.67 -1.66
N ARG A 232 10.54 1.59 -1.02
CA ARG A 232 11.45 0.74 -0.22
C ARG A 232 12.43 0.03 -1.14
N PRO A 233 13.75 0.22 -0.97
CA PRO A 233 14.73 -0.39 -1.86
C PRO A 233 14.83 -1.91 -1.62
N PHE A 234 15.03 -2.65 -2.69
CA PHE A 234 15.60 -3.98 -2.63
C PHE A 234 17.04 -3.90 -2.12
N THR A 235 17.38 -4.66 -1.09
CA THR A 235 18.74 -4.64 -0.52
C THR A 235 19.29 -6.06 -0.46
N ALA A 236 20.49 -6.25 -1.00
CA ALA A 236 21.23 -7.50 -0.89
C ALA A 236 22.50 -7.29 -0.03
N GLN A 237 22.76 -8.21 0.86
CA GLN A 237 23.89 -8.19 1.78
C GLN A 237 24.65 -9.51 1.75
N LEU A 238 25.97 -9.45 1.87
CA LEU A 238 26.82 -10.60 2.08
C LEU A 238 27.58 -10.38 3.38
N GLY A 239 27.55 -11.37 4.26
CA GLY A 239 28.21 -11.30 5.57
C GLY A 239 29.09 -12.49 5.85
N LEU A 240 30.15 -12.26 6.62
CA LEU A 240 31.08 -13.25 7.12
C LEU A 240 31.29 -13.08 8.61
N THR A 241 31.07 -14.14 9.39
CA THR A 241 31.41 -14.20 10.81
C THR A 241 32.52 -15.21 10.98
N LEU A 242 33.60 -14.87 11.74
CA LEU A 242 34.71 -15.74 12.04
C LEU A 242 34.81 -15.94 13.56
N ASN A 243 35.04 -17.20 13.96
CA ASN A 243 35.24 -17.62 15.35
C ASN A 243 36.67 -18.18 15.48
N PHE A 244 37.46 -17.69 16.45
CA PHE A 244 38.86 -18.04 16.66
C PHE A 244 39.02 -19.00 17.85
#